data_2a20cb90061731cdd3989aab91643cd9
#
_entry.id   2a20cb90061731cdd3989aab91643cd9
#
_cell.length_a   1.000
_cell.length_b   1.000
_cell.length_c   1.000
_cell.angle_alpha   90.00
_cell.angle_beta   90.00
_cell.angle_gamma   90.00
#
_symmetry.space_group_name_H-M   'P 1'
#
loop_
_entity.id
_entity.type
_entity.pdbx_description
1 polymer ?
#
loop_
_entity_poly.entity_id
_entity_poly.type
_entity_poly.pdbx_seq_one_letter_code
_entity_poly.pdbx_strand_id
1 'polypeptide(L)'
;MTFVENVFAMSRFVRAAGARTLLRDRKSAEDFYESLLSEHRYRNGQVKGYPSRLHYFSDWVGDNHRRGLVHDISTELQGIIDSEAIDFMSTHPDAYAQLVDTSNVSLIKETEERLSLAGRVYIPEDRIHEVVRDIHDGDIIAATSTLAGLDVAHTGLALWIDETLHLLHAPLVGEAVQISETSLAERINTIEGQDGIIIARPQDAPRRGAPSAREG
;
A
#
# COMPACT_ATOMS: atom_id res chain seq x y z
N MET A 1 3.24 -2.55 -5.82
CA MET A 1 1.97 -2.28 -5.11
C MET A 1 0.83 -3.24 -5.47
N THR A 2 0.63 -3.63 -6.74
CA THR A 2 -0.49 -4.49 -7.17
C THR A 2 -0.63 -5.80 -6.39
N PHE A 3 0.48 -6.48 -6.06
CA PHE A 3 0.46 -7.70 -5.25
C PHE A 3 -0.20 -7.44 -3.87
N VAL A 4 0.28 -6.45 -3.15
CA VAL A 4 -0.22 -6.09 -1.81
C VAL A 4 -1.71 -5.71 -1.86
N GLU A 5 -2.11 -4.90 -2.83
CA GLU A 5 -3.51 -4.50 -3.01
C GLU A 5 -4.43 -5.70 -3.23
N ASN A 6 -4.01 -6.67 -4.07
CA ASN A 6 -4.80 -7.88 -4.32
C ASN A 6 -4.90 -8.76 -3.07
N VAL A 7 -3.80 -8.97 -2.34
CA VAL A 7 -3.82 -9.77 -1.10
C VAL A 7 -4.70 -9.11 -0.05
N PHE A 8 -4.62 -7.78 0.08
CA PHE A 8 -5.46 -7.02 1.02
C PHE A 8 -6.96 -7.14 0.66
N ALA A 9 -7.33 -7.00 -0.62
CA ALA A 9 -8.72 -7.22 -1.07
C ALA A 9 -9.19 -8.66 -0.79
N MET A 10 -8.36 -9.67 -1.10
CA MET A 10 -8.69 -11.07 -0.83
C MET A 10 -8.87 -11.37 0.66
N SER A 11 -8.01 -10.84 1.52
CA SER A 11 -8.12 -11.03 2.96
C SER A 11 -9.44 -10.47 3.50
N ARG A 12 -9.84 -9.27 3.04
CA ARG A 12 -11.11 -8.63 3.39
C ARG A 12 -12.31 -9.38 2.82
N PHE A 13 -12.19 -9.93 1.61
CA PHE A 13 -13.21 -10.79 1.00
C PHE A 13 -13.48 -12.02 1.86
N VAL A 14 -12.44 -12.76 2.23
CA VAL A 14 -12.57 -14.01 3.02
C VAL A 14 -13.16 -13.74 4.40
N ARG A 15 -12.87 -12.60 5.00
CA ARG A 15 -13.36 -12.20 6.32
C ARG A 15 -14.79 -11.63 6.30
N ALA A 16 -15.30 -11.25 5.13
CA ALA A 16 -16.63 -10.68 5.01
C ALA A 16 -17.72 -11.69 5.40
N ALA A 17 -18.74 -11.21 6.09
CA ALA A 17 -19.92 -12.04 6.39
C ALA A 17 -20.56 -12.50 5.07
N GLY A 18 -20.83 -13.81 4.96
CA GLY A 18 -21.45 -14.39 3.76
C GLY A 18 -20.50 -14.70 2.60
N ALA A 19 -19.18 -14.52 2.76
CA ALA A 19 -18.19 -14.83 1.71
C ALA A 19 -18.39 -16.21 1.09
N ARG A 20 -18.67 -17.26 1.89
CA ARG A 20 -18.94 -18.63 1.40
C ARG A 20 -20.18 -18.71 0.51
N THR A 21 -21.18 -17.88 0.78
CA THR A 21 -22.40 -17.80 -0.05
C THR A 21 -22.11 -17.09 -1.36
N LEU A 22 -21.31 -16.02 -1.33
CA LEU A 22 -20.89 -15.31 -2.53
C LEU A 22 -20.09 -16.20 -3.49
N LEU A 23 -19.25 -17.09 -2.97
CA LEU A 23 -18.47 -18.03 -3.80
C LEU A 23 -19.32 -19.05 -4.59
N ARG A 24 -20.64 -19.14 -4.33
CA ARG A 24 -21.56 -19.98 -5.12
C ARG A 24 -21.99 -19.31 -6.42
N ASP A 25 -21.86 -18.00 -6.52
CA ASP A 25 -22.12 -17.24 -7.74
C ASP A 25 -20.86 -16.44 -8.11
N ARG A 26 -20.21 -16.87 -9.16
CA ARG A 26 -18.95 -16.30 -9.63
C ARG A 26 -19.06 -14.78 -9.88
N LYS A 27 -20.14 -14.33 -10.53
CA LYS A 27 -20.33 -12.90 -10.85
C LYS A 27 -20.42 -12.06 -9.58
N SER A 28 -21.23 -12.49 -8.62
CA SER A 28 -21.36 -11.80 -7.33
C SER A 28 -20.02 -11.77 -6.55
N ALA A 29 -19.24 -12.85 -6.62
CA ALA A 29 -17.93 -12.91 -5.98
C ALA A 29 -16.93 -11.95 -6.64
N GLU A 30 -16.88 -11.91 -7.98
CA GLU A 30 -16.05 -11.00 -8.76
C GLU A 30 -16.43 -9.53 -8.46
N ASP A 31 -17.70 -9.18 -8.54
CA ASP A 31 -18.18 -7.81 -8.28
C ASP A 31 -17.84 -7.35 -6.84
N PHE A 32 -18.00 -8.23 -5.86
CA PHE A 32 -17.65 -7.91 -4.48
C PHE A 32 -16.14 -7.75 -4.30
N TYR A 33 -15.33 -8.64 -4.88
CA TYR A 33 -13.87 -8.52 -4.85
C TYR A 33 -13.41 -7.20 -5.50
N GLU A 34 -13.92 -6.87 -6.69
CA GLU A 34 -13.61 -5.62 -7.40
C GLU A 34 -14.01 -4.39 -6.58
N SER A 35 -15.13 -4.45 -5.86
CA SER A 35 -15.54 -3.37 -4.96
C SER A 35 -14.55 -3.15 -3.82
N LEU A 36 -14.09 -4.25 -3.19
CA LEU A 36 -13.08 -4.19 -2.12
C LEU A 36 -11.74 -3.67 -2.65
N LEU A 37 -11.32 -4.13 -3.84
CA LEU A 37 -10.10 -3.68 -4.48
C LEU A 37 -10.16 -2.19 -4.81
N SER A 38 -11.27 -1.72 -5.37
CA SER A 38 -11.48 -0.32 -5.72
C SER A 38 -11.50 0.58 -4.48
N GLU A 39 -12.08 0.09 -3.38
CA GLU A 39 -12.18 0.84 -2.13
C GLU A 39 -10.83 1.33 -1.60
N HIS A 40 -9.79 0.51 -1.62
CA HIS A 40 -8.48 0.92 -1.11
C HIS A 40 -7.49 1.37 -2.19
N ARG A 41 -7.80 1.15 -3.46
CA ARG A 41 -6.94 1.51 -4.60
C ARG A 41 -7.16 2.93 -5.08
N TYR A 42 -8.37 3.46 -4.89
CA TYR A 42 -8.76 4.77 -5.38
C TYR A 42 -9.06 5.73 -4.25
N ARG A 43 -8.74 7.00 -4.46
CA ARG A 43 -8.94 8.10 -3.51
C ARG A 43 -10.38 8.15 -3.00
N ASN A 44 -10.54 8.13 -1.67
CA ASN A 44 -11.84 8.02 -1.00
C ASN A 44 -12.68 6.80 -1.46
N GLY A 45 -12.06 5.76 -2.02
CA GLY A 45 -12.73 4.58 -2.56
C GLY A 45 -13.53 4.82 -3.83
N GLN A 46 -13.28 5.89 -4.58
CA GLN A 46 -14.08 6.30 -5.74
C GLN A 46 -13.25 6.29 -7.02
N VAL A 47 -13.68 5.50 -7.99
CA VAL A 47 -13.09 5.49 -9.34
C VAL A 47 -13.57 6.71 -10.13
N LYS A 48 -12.69 7.70 -10.32
CA LYS A 48 -12.95 8.96 -11.04
C LYS A 48 -11.85 9.26 -12.06
N GLY A 49 -11.55 8.29 -12.92
CA GLY A 49 -10.46 8.41 -13.89
C GLY A 49 -9.08 8.16 -13.29
N TYR A 50 -8.06 8.32 -14.13
CA TYR A 50 -6.68 7.95 -13.82
C TYR A 50 -6.11 8.65 -12.58
N PRO A 51 -6.25 9.97 -12.35
CA PRO A 51 -5.67 10.65 -11.20
C PRO A 51 -6.34 10.28 -9.86
N SER A 52 -7.48 9.59 -9.87
CA SER A 52 -8.12 9.11 -8.64
C SER A 52 -7.47 7.84 -8.08
N ARG A 53 -6.67 7.14 -8.88
CA ARG A 53 -5.85 6.04 -8.38
C ARG A 53 -4.77 6.58 -7.45
N LEU A 54 -4.55 5.89 -6.34
CA LEU A 54 -3.49 6.20 -5.39
C LEU A 54 -2.16 5.64 -5.95
N HIS A 55 -1.46 6.45 -6.72
CA HIS A 55 -0.25 6.04 -7.45
C HIS A 55 0.97 5.97 -6.54
N TYR A 56 1.12 6.93 -5.66
CA TYR A 56 2.17 6.98 -4.65
C TYR A 56 1.77 6.20 -3.41
N PHE A 57 2.71 5.47 -2.82
CA PHE A 57 2.41 4.66 -1.63
C PHE A 57 2.10 5.53 -0.41
N SER A 58 2.78 6.65 -0.26
CA SER A 58 2.50 7.63 0.79
C SER A 58 1.06 8.16 0.72
N ASP A 59 0.55 8.40 -0.51
CA ASP A 59 -0.84 8.78 -0.73
C ASP A 59 -1.80 7.63 -0.42
N TRP A 60 -1.41 6.41 -0.79
CA TRP A 60 -2.19 5.20 -0.52
C TRP A 60 -2.33 4.95 1.00
N VAL A 61 -1.23 5.05 1.75
CA VAL A 61 -1.26 4.91 3.21
C VAL A 61 -2.12 6.01 3.82
N GLY A 62 -1.88 7.28 3.46
CA GLY A 62 -2.59 8.42 4.02
C GLY A 62 -4.10 8.38 3.77
N ASP A 63 -4.55 8.00 2.56
CA ASP A 63 -5.97 7.88 2.25
C ASP A 63 -6.62 6.72 3.01
N ASN A 64 -5.99 5.55 3.00
CA ASN A 64 -6.51 4.36 3.65
C ASN A 64 -6.45 4.44 5.19
N HIS A 65 -5.46 5.13 5.75
CA HIS A 65 -5.38 5.42 7.19
C HIS A 65 -6.54 6.30 7.65
N ARG A 66 -6.80 7.42 6.96
CA ARG A 66 -7.94 8.30 7.29
C ARG A 66 -9.29 7.59 7.24
N ARG A 67 -9.41 6.55 6.41
CA ARG A 67 -10.62 5.75 6.24
C ARG A 67 -10.68 4.54 7.15
N GLY A 68 -9.66 4.32 7.98
CA GLY A 68 -9.58 3.21 8.93
C GLY A 68 -9.41 1.83 8.28
N LEU A 69 -8.88 1.78 7.06
CA LEU A 69 -8.59 0.52 6.37
C LEU A 69 -7.20 -0.03 6.71
N VAL A 70 -6.26 0.87 6.94
CA VAL A 70 -4.93 0.55 7.48
C VAL A 70 -4.59 1.53 8.59
N HIS A 71 -3.61 1.17 9.40
CA HIS A 71 -3.00 2.05 10.38
C HIS A 71 -1.54 2.28 9.99
N ASP A 72 -1.15 3.55 9.79
CA ASP A 72 0.24 3.91 9.58
C ASP A 72 0.97 3.85 10.92
N ILE A 73 1.82 2.85 11.07
CA ILE A 73 2.57 2.65 12.32
C ILE A 73 3.99 3.23 12.27
N SER A 74 4.44 3.74 11.13
CA SER A 74 5.79 4.32 10.99
C SER A 74 6.01 5.48 11.97
N THR A 75 4.97 6.32 12.16
CA THR A 75 5.02 7.44 13.13
C THR A 75 5.10 6.93 14.58
N GLU A 76 4.35 5.90 14.94
CA GLU A 76 4.36 5.32 16.29
C GLU A 76 5.71 4.69 16.64
N LEU A 77 6.38 4.12 15.64
CA LEU A 77 7.72 3.55 15.74
C LEU A 77 8.84 4.61 15.62
N GLN A 78 8.48 5.88 15.81
CA GLN A 78 9.41 7.01 15.82
C GLN A 78 10.19 7.15 14.50
N GLY A 79 9.51 6.89 13.37
CA GLY A 79 10.04 7.17 12.04
C GLY A 79 10.43 8.64 11.89
N ILE A 80 11.34 8.91 10.99
CA ILE A 80 11.76 10.28 10.67
C ILE A 80 10.93 10.83 9.51
N ILE A 81 10.80 12.17 9.49
CA ILE A 81 10.14 12.87 8.37
C ILE A 81 11.17 13.15 7.30
N ASP A 82 10.91 12.64 6.10
CA ASP A 82 11.60 13.05 4.90
C ASP A 82 10.76 14.10 4.16
N SER A 83 11.40 15.22 3.84
CA SER A 83 10.78 16.37 3.15
C SER A 83 11.24 16.48 1.70
N GLU A 84 11.87 15.44 1.13
CA GLU A 84 12.21 15.44 -0.28
C GLU A 84 10.95 15.55 -1.15
N ALA A 85 11.10 16.27 -2.27
CA ALA A 85 9.99 16.44 -3.20
C ALA A 85 9.54 15.10 -3.78
N ILE A 86 8.23 14.89 -3.88
CA ILE A 86 7.61 13.78 -4.59
C ILE A 86 7.04 14.35 -5.88
N ASP A 87 7.67 14.05 -7.03
CA ASP A 87 7.30 14.62 -8.33
C ASP A 87 7.62 13.70 -9.53
N PHE A 88 7.92 12.43 -9.25
CA PHE A 88 8.42 11.50 -10.27
C PHE A 88 7.48 11.35 -11.46
N MET A 89 6.18 11.22 -11.26
CA MET A 89 5.24 11.00 -12.36
C MET A 89 5.07 12.24 -13.24
N SER A 90 4.97 13.44 -12.65
CA SER A 90 4.80 14.67 -13.41
C SER A 90 6.08 15.10 -14.15
N THR A 91 7.25 14.70 -13.64
CA THR A 91 8.56 14.97 -14.29
C THR A 91 8.95 13.90 -15.31
N HIS A 92 8.30 12.72 -15.29
CA HIS A 92 8.53 11.62 -16.22
C HIS A 92 7.22 11.15 -16.90
N PRO A 93 6.43 12.05 -17.50
CA PRO A 93 5.10 11.70 -18.03
C PRO A 93 5.15 10.63 -19.12
N ASP A 94 6.23 10.57 -19.89
CA ASP A 94 6.41 9.59 -20.97
C ASP A 94 6.51 8.13 -20.47
N ALA A 95 6.80 7.94 -19.17
CA ALA A 95 6.80 6.61 -18.55
C ALA A 95 5.37 6.06 -18.27
N TYR A 96 4.35 6.90 -18.42
CA TYR A 96 2.97 6.59 -18.04
C TYR A 96 1.99 6.85 -19.19
N ALA A 97 1.45 5.81 -19.79
CA ALA A 97 0.57 5.92 -20.97
C ALA A 97 -0.63 6.88 -20.77
N GLN A 98 -1.14 7.02 -19.56
CA GLN A 98 -2.30 7.91 -19.29
C GLN A 98 -1.89 9.39 -19.08
N LEU A 99 -0.59 9.69 -18.95
CA LEU A 99 -0.09 11.06 -18.83
C LEU A 99 0.18 11.74 -20.18
N VAL A 100 -0.12 11.06 -21.29
CA VAL A 100 -0.28 11.71 -22.61
C VAL A 100 -1.40 12.76 -22.56
N ASP A 101 -2.43 12.54 -21.75
CA ASP A 101 -3.42 13.57 -21.42
C ASP A 101 -2.85 14.55 -20.39
N THR A 102 -2.57 15.77 -20.81
CA THR A 102 -1.99 16.82 -19.97
C THR A 102 -2.88 17.23 -18.80
N SER A 103 -4.19 17.01 -18.87
CA SER A 103 -5.11 17.22 -17.75
C SER A 103 -4.81 16.25 -16.59
N ASN A 104 -4.45 15.01 -16.90
CA ASN A 104 -4.00 14.05 -15.90
C ASN A 104 -2.68 14.47 -15.25
N VAL A 105 -1.73 15.01 -16.04
CA VAL A 105 -0.45 15.52 -15.50
C VAL A 105 -0.70 16.60 -14.46
N SER A 106 -1.58 17.57 -14.75
CA SER A 106 -1.90 18.66 -13.82
C SER A 106 -2.47 18.14 -12.49
N LEU A 107 -3.39 17.17 -12.54
CA LEU A 107 -4.00 16.57 -11.35
C LEU A 107 -3.02 15.69 -10.54
N ILE A 108 -2.11 15.00 -11.23
CA ILE A 108 -1.02 14.26 -10.56
C ILE A 108 -0.09 15.26 -9.86
N LYS A 109 0.29 16.35 -10.52
CA LYS A 109 1.15 17.39 -9.93
C LYS A 109 0.53 18.01 -8.66
N GLU A 110 -0.76 18.30 -8.64
CA GLU A 110 -1.46 18.74 -7.41
C GLU A 110 -1.34 17.72 -6.27
N THR A 111 -1.39 16.42 -6.61
CA THR A 111 -1.19 15.34 -5.64
C THR A 111 0.25 15.32 -5.12
N GLU A 112 1.22 15.43 -6.01
CA GLU A 112 2.65 15.45 -5.68
C GLU A 112 3.02 16.65 -4.81
N GLU A 113 2.52 17.84 -5.14
CA GLU A 113 2.71 19.05 -4.32
C GLU A 113 2.17 18.85 -2.90
N ARG A 114 0.99 18.27 -2.76
CA ARG A 114 0.40 17.95 -1.46
C ARG A 114 1.22 16.95 -0.67
N LEU A 115 1.74 15.90 -1.32
CA LEU A 115 2.58 14.88 -0.68
C LEU A 115 3.93 15.46 -0.25
N SER A 116 4.57 16.26 -1.10
CA SER A 116 5.82 16.94 -0.80
C SER A 116 5.69 17.88 0.41
N LEU A 117 4.57 18.62 0.51
CA LEU A 117 4.30 19.49 1.66
C LEU A 117 4.05 18.72 2.96
N ALA A 118 3.44 17.54 2.88
CA ALA A 118 3.18 16.71 4.05
C ALA A 118 4.45 16.01 4.57
N GLY A 119 5.38 15.70 3.68
CA GLY A 119 6.49 14.81 3.93
C GLY A 119 6.06 13.35 4.04
N ARG A 120 7.02 12.45 4.05
CA ARG A 120 6.80 11.02 4.33
C ARG A 120 7.47 10.64 5.64
N VAL A 121 6.80 9.84 6.47
CA VAL A 121 7.39 9.27 7.68
C VAL A 121 7.85 7.86 7.35
N TYR A 122 9.12 7.57 7.59
CA TYR A 122 9.70 6.24 7.34
C TYR A 122 10.73 5.85 8.41
N ILE A 123 11.01 4.57 8.52
CA ILE A 123 12.07 4.02 9.38
C ILE A 123 13.31 3.85 8.50
N PRO A 124 14.42 4.59 8.77
CA PRO A 124 15.68 4.41 8.05
C PRO A 124 16.21 2.99 8.13
N GLU A 125 16.97 2.58 7.13
CA GLU A 125 17.50 1.20 7.01
C GLU A 125 18.32 0.77 8.22
N ASP A 126 19.15 1.67 8.77
CA ASP A 126 19.98 1.43 9.93
C ASP A 126 19.20 1.26 11.25
N ARG A 127 17.93 1.69 11.27
CA ARG A 127 17.04 1.61 12.44
C ARG A 127 15.98 0.51 12.34
N ILE A 128 15.88 -0.22 11.24
CA ILE A 128 14.87 -1.28 11.08
C ILE A 128 15.03 -2.34 12.18
N HIS A 129 16.27 -2.66 12.57
CA HIS A 129 16.54 -3.64 13.62
C HIS A 129 15.99 -3.25 15.00
N GLU A 130 15.82 -1.97 15.28
CA GLU A 130 15.27 -1.46 16.56
C GLU A 130 13.76 -1.72 16.67
N VAL A 131 13.04 -1.69 15.53
CA VAL A 131 11.58 -1.76 15.48
C VAL A 131 11.06 -3.10 14.96
N VAL A 132 11.93 -4.01 14.56
CA VAL A 132 11.56 -5.27 13.90
C VAL A 132 10.55 -6.09 14.71
N ARG A 133 10.63 -6.05 16.05
CA ARG A 133 9.73 -6.81 16.95
C ARG A 133 8.30 -6.23 17.03
N ASP A 134 8.11 -5.00 16.61
CA ASP A 134 6.80 -4.33 16.56
C ASP A 134 6.09 -4.54 15.22
N ILE A 135 6.77 -5.16 14.25
CA ILE A 135 6.22 -5.50 12.93
C ILE A 135 5.57 -6.90 13.03
N HIS A 136 4.32 -6.99 12.59
CA HIS A 136 3.55 -8.22 12.67
C HIS A 136 3.38 -8.88 11.30
N ASP A 137 3.10 -10.19 11.29
CA ASP A 137 2.71 -10.89 10.06
C ASP A 137 1.56 -10.19 9.36
N GLY A 138 1.72 -9.96 8.06
CA GLY A 138 0.72 -9.30 7.24
C GLY A 138 0.76 -7.77 7.27
N ASP A 139 1.63 -7.14 8.06
CA ASP A 139 1.91 -5.71 7.92
C ASP A 139 2.42 -5.44 6.49
N ILE A 140 1.94 -4.36 5.90
CA ILE A 140 2.36 -3.92 4.56
C ILE A 140 3.66 -3.15 4.72
N ILE A 141 4.69 -3.63 4.03
CA ILE A 141 6.01 -3.01 4.00
C ILE A 141 6.23 -2.34 2.65
N ALA A 142 6.63 -1.09 2.67
CA ALA A 142 7.07 -0.37 1.49
C ALA A 142 8.51 0.10 1.67
N ALA A 143 9.41 -0.41 0.84
CA ALA A 143 10.79 0.03 0.79
C ALA A 143 10.85 1.42 0.15
N THR A 144 11.36 2.39 0.89
CA THR A 144 11.54 3.77 0.42
C THR A 144 12.59 3.85 -0.68
N SER A 145 12.51 4.88 -1.52
CA SER A 145 13.36 5.04 -2.69
C SER A 145 14.32 6.19 -2.52
N THR A 146 15.59 5.99 -2.91
CA THR A 146 16.58 7.07 -3.07
C THR A 146 16.52 7.73 -4.45
N LEU A 147 15.63 7.24 -5.35
CA LEU A 147 15.44 7.88 -6.65
C LEU A 147 14.65 9.18 -6.47
N ALA A 148 15.24 10.27 -6.91
CA ALA A 148 14.63 11.60 -6.77
C ALA A 148 13.17 11.63 -7.28
N GLY A 149 12.28 12.17 -6.47
CA GLY A 149 10.86 12.29 -6.79
C GLY A 149 10.00 11.05 -6.56
N LEU A 150 10.60 9.88 -6.29
CA LEU A 150 9.89 8.62 -6.07
C LEU A 150 9.85 8.26 -4.57
N ASP A 151 8.66 8.09 -4.01
CA ASP A 151 8.51 7.80 -2.58
C ASP A 151 8.88 6.35 -2.19
N VAL A 152 8.54 5.37 -3.03
CA VAL A 152 8.68 3.94 -2.73
C VAL A 152 9.15 3.16 -3.96
N ALA A 153 10.20 2.38 -3.79
CA ALA A 153 10.77 1.52 -4.82
C ALA A 153 10.07 0.16 -4.91
N HIS A 154 9.64 -0.40 -3.77
CA HIS A 154 9.09 -1.75 -3.72
C HIS A 154 8.09 -1.93 -2.58
N THR A 155 7.17 -2.91 -2.71
CA THR A 155 6.19 -3.24 -1.67
C THR A 155 6.06 -4.74 -1.47
N GLY A 156 5.73 -5.15 -0.25
CA GLY A 156 5.47 -6.53 0.13
C GLY A 156 4.70 -6.63 1.44
N LEU A 157 4.66 -7.83 1.99
CA LEU A 157 4.05 -8.13 3.28
C LEU A 157 5.12 -8.67 4.23
N ALA A 158 5.04 -8.26 5.47
CA ALA A 158 5.85 -8.82 6.55
C ALA A 158 5.48 -10.27 6.79
N LEU A 159 6.46 -11.13 6.95
CA LEU A 159 6.29 -12.55 7.24
C LEU A 159 7.38 -13.03 8.20
N TRP A 160 6.99 -13.48 9.37
CA TRP A 160 7.88 -14.12 10.32
C TRP A 160 8.07 -15.59 9.95
N ILE A 161 9.33 -16.02 9.83
CA ILE A 161 9.72 -17.42 9.70
C ILE A 161 10.71 -17.70 10.82
N ASP A 162 10.35 -18.61 11.70
CA ASP A 162 11.06 -18.82 12.95
C ASP A 162 11.21 -17.48 13.72
N GLU A 163 12.42 -17.01 13.93
CA GLU A 163 12.68 -15.75 14.63
C GLU A 163 13.13 -14.62 13.70
N THR A 164 12.98 -14.79 12.38
CA THR A 164 13.44 -13.85 11.35
C THR A 164 12.27 -13.23 10.60
N LEU A 165 12.27 -11.91 10.49
CA LEU A 165 11.29 -11.17 9.68
C LEU A 165 11.75 -11.12 8.24
N HIS A 166 10.93 -11.64 7.33
CA HIS A 166 11.11 -11.66 5.87
C HIS A 166 10.10 -10.78 5.15
N LEU A 167 10.36 -10.52 3.87
CA LEU A 167 9.43 -9.87 2.96
C LEU A 167 8.80 -10.89 2.00
N LEU A 168 7.48 -11.04 2.05
CA LEU A 168 6.70 -11.75 1.04
C LEU A 168 6.31 -10.77 -0.07
N HIS A 169 6.79 -10.98 -1.30
CA HIS A 169 6.65 -9.99 -2.37
C HIS A 169 6.60 -10.60 -3.76
N ALA A 170 6.19 -9.78 -4.75
CA ALA A 170 6.34 -10.06 -6.17
C ALA A 170 7.50 -9.21 -6.71
N PRO A 171 8.70 -9.78 -6.94
CA PRO A 171 9.90 -8.99 -7.20
C PRO A 171 9.87 -8.29 -8.56
N LEU A 172 9.56 -9.00 -9.63
CA LEU A 172 9.53 -8.49 -11.00
C LEU A 172 8.26 -8.93 -11.73
N VAL A 173 7.92 -8.19 -12.79
CA VAL A 173 6.81 -8.57 -13.67
C VAL A 173 7.12 -9.91 -14.34
N GLY A 174 6.21 -10.87 -14.21
CA GLY A 174 6.36 -12.22 -14.77
C GLY A 174 7.06 -13.24 -13.87
N GLU A 175 7.58 -12.82 -12.73
CA GLU A 175 8.13 -13.72 -11.72
C GLU A 175 7.06 -14.13 -10.69
N ALA A 176 7.32 -15.27 -10.03
CA ALA A 176 6.45 -15.76 -8.96
C ALA A 176 6.56 -14.89 -7.70
N VAL A 177 5.48 -14.88 -6.92
CA VAL A 177 5.53 -14.38 -5.53
C VAL A 177 6.52 -15.25 -4.75
N GLN A 178 7.39 -14.61 -3.99
CA GLN A 178 8.45 -15.29 -3.22
C GLN A 178 8.66 -14.61 -1.86
N ILE A 179 9.31 -15.34 -0.98
CA ILE A 179 9.79 -14.84 0.30
C ILE A 179 11.25 -14.42 0.10
N SER A 180 11.65 -13.27 0.65
CA SER A 180 13.06 -12.84 0.58
C SER A 180 13.99 -13.88 1.20
N GLU A 181 15.14 -14.10 0.57
CA GLU A 181 16.16 -15.06 1.07
C GLU A 181 16.77 -14.58 2.38
N THR A 182 16.99 -13.27 2.50
CA THR A 182 17.53 -12.62 3.69
C THR A 182 16.44 -11.97 4.54
N SER A 183 16.77 -11.57 5.76
CA SER A 183 15.88 -10.80 6.61
C SER A 183 15.45 -9.49 5.96
N LEU A 184 14.33 -8.92 6.39
CA LEU A 184 13.85 -7.62 5.89
C LEU A 184 14.93 -6.53 6.03
N ALA A 185 15.55 -6.42 7.21
CA ALA A 185 16.59 -5.42 7.47
C ALA A 185 17.79 -5.58 6.54
N GLU A 186 18.29 -6.80 6.40
CA GLU A 186 19.43 -7.10 5.51
C GLU A 186 19.07 -6.82 4.05
N ARG A 187 17.85 -7.19 3.63
CA ARG A 187 17.38 -6.94 2.28
C ARG A 187 17.38 -5.44 1.94
N ILE A 188 16.83 -4.59 2.82
CA ILE A 188 16.78 -3.15 2.60
C ILE A 188 18.20 -2.57 2.51
N ASN A 189 19.08 -2.96 3.42
CA ASN A 189 20.49 -2.50 3.43
C ASN A 189 21.32 -2.95 2.22
N THR A 190 20.95 -4.03 1.55
CA THR A 190 21.75 -4.58 0.44
C THR A 190 21.24 -4.20 -0.95
N ILE A 191 19.99 -3.73 -1.06
CA ILE A 191 19.43 -3.35 -2.37
C ILE A 191 19.67 -1.87 -2.62
N GLU A 192 20.53 -1.61 -3.62
CA GLU A 192 20.79 -0.25 -4.07
C GLU A 192 19.50 0.48 -4.46
N GLY A 193 19.38 1.73 -4.04
CA GLY A 193 18.19 2.55 -4.30
C GLY A 193 17.07 2.42 -3.27
N GLN A 194 17.30 1.71 -2.15
CA GLN A 194 16.40 1.66 -0.99
C GLN A 194 17.14 2.21 0.24
N ASP A 195 16.44 2.91 1.11
CA ASP A 195 17.02 3.60 2.28
C ASP A 195 16.19 3.44 3.57
N GLY A 196 15.09 2.70 3.53
CA GLY A 196 14.26 2.44 4.70
C GLY A 196 12.90 1.84 4.36
N ILE A 197 11.97 1.92 5.30
CA ILE A 197 10.63 1.33 5.14
C ILE A 197 9.51 2.23 5.69
N ILE A 198 8.36 2.19 5.02
CA ILE A 198 7.08 2.64 5.55
C ILE A 198 6.28 1.40 5.91
N ILE A 199 5.57 1.44 7.05
CA ILE A 199 4.83 0.28 7.56
C ILE A 199 3.37 0.64 7.76
N ALA A 200 2.48 -0.08 7.09
CA ALA A 200 1.05 0.08 7.23
C ALA A 200 0.40 -1.22 7.70
N ARG A 201 -0.30 -1.17 8.83
CA ARG A 201 -0.99 -2.34 9.42
C ARG A 201 -2.43 -2.41 8.95
N PRO A 202 -2.83 -3.48 8.24
CA PRO A 202 -4.23 -3.71 7.88
C PRO A 202 -5.15 -3.67 9.10
N GLN A 203 -6.28 -2.99 8.97
CA GLN A 203 -7.30 -2.95 10.01
C GLN A 203 -8.48 -3.85 9.65
N ASP A 204 -9.12 -4.41 10.66
CA ASP A 204 -10.39 -5.07 10.48
C ASP A 204 -11.41 -4.05 9.96
N ALA A 205 -12.07 -4.38 8.85
CA ALA A 205 -13.14 -3.53 8.37
C ALA A 205 -14.15 -3.31 9.50
N PRO A 206 -14.58 -2.06 9.76
CA PRO A 206 -15.64 -1.81 10.73
C PRO A 206 -16.82 -2.70 10.34
N ARG A 207 -17.32 -3.49 11.31
CA ARG A 207 -18.48 -4.35 11.08
C ARG A 207 -19.61 -3.42 10.61
N ARG A 208 -19.94 -3.45 9.32
CA ARG A 208 -21.17 -2.82 8.83
C ARG A 208 -22.29 -3.46 9.64
N GLY A 209 -22.97 -2.66 10.44
CA GLY A 209 -24.12 -3.13 11.21
C GLY A 209 -25.03 -3.89 10.24
N ALA A 210 -25.47 -5.08 10.64
CA ALA A 210 -26.47 -5.81 9.87
C ALA A 210 -27.64 -4.83 9.59
N PRO A 211 -28.20 -4.79 8.38
CA PRO A 211 -29.38 -3.98 8.12
C PRO A 211 -30.43 -4.39 9.15
N SER A 212 -30.94 -3.42 9.91
CA SER A 212 -32.02 -3.64 10.85
C SER A 212 -33.16 -4.28 10.07
N ALA A 213 -33.62 -5.45 10.53
CA ALA A 213 -34.84 -6.06 10.01
C ALA A 213 -35.93 -4.97 10.12
N ARG A 214 -36.49 -4.57 8.98
CA ARG A 214 -37.67 -3.74 8.96
C ARG A 214 -38.78 -4.62 9.57
N GLU A 215 -39.23 -4.25 10.74
CA GLU A 215 -40.47 -4.76 11.27
C GLU A 215 -41.57 -4.38 10.29
N GLY A 216 -42.17 -5.42 9.68
CA GLY A 216 -43.39 -5.31 8.85
C GLY A 216 -44.63 -5.44 9.66
#